data_6ffef6bf65c005f170c0bd47ba8d92ac
#
_entry.id   6ffef6bf65c005f170c0bd47ba8d92ac
#
_cell.length_a   1.000
_cell.length_b   1.000
_cell.length_c   1.000
_cell.angle_alpha   90.00
_cell.angle_beta   90.00
_cell.angle_gamma   90.00
#
_symmetry.space_group_name_H-M   'P 1'
#
loop_
_entity.id
_entity.type
_entity.pdbx_description
1 polymer ?
#
loop_
_entity_poly.entity_id
_entity_poly.type
_entity_poly.pdbx_seq_one_letter_code
_entity_poly.pdbx_strand_id
1 'polypeptide(L)'
;MADLNPPKTAVQDQDINPWSVEGAQGENGEVAAIDYDAICQKWKTSKIDHELLERFEKVTGKKPHRWLRRGLFFSHRDFDKILTKYEHGEPFFLYTGRGPSTGSLHLGHTIPLEFTKWLQDVFDVPLVFMLTDDEKALFKDNLSFEETLAYAMENARDIIALGFDVKKTFLYSDLKYLSGHFLMNAWEFSKLVTFNQVRGAFGFNESSNIGKIFFPSVQCVAAFATSYPEIWSDEPSAVRTKQLGKIQCLIPMGIDQDPYFRLVRDNAHRMKNPSPKPALIHSKFLTALQGAGGKMSSSNPNSAIFMTDTAKQIKNKINKFAFSGGRETLEEHREKGGNPDVDVAYIYLTYFEDDDEKLQKIYDDYKSGSLLTGELKKLAIEALQPVVQTFQERRKAVTDEVLESYMKPRRLQWGGNPNPKPKEDKKKEAAEKKPEEKKTELPDRTAEKSA
;
A
#
# COMPACT_ATOMS: atom_id res chain seq x y z
N MET A 1 0.88 -51.75 -17.21
CA MET A 1 0.61 -51.04 -15.95
C MET A 1 0.34 -49.60 -16.33
N ALA A 2 -0.92 -49.17 -16.31
CA ALA A 2 -1.34 -47.84 -16.69
C ALA A 2 -1.09 -46.90 -15.50
N ASP A 3 -0.38 -45.80 -15.76
CA ASP A 3 -0.16 -44.71 -14.80
C ASP A 3 -1.52 -44.06 -14.46
N LEU A 4 -2.02 -44.35 -13.27
CA LEU A 4 -3.16 -43.69 -12.66
C LEU A 4 -2.67 -42.45 -11.89
N ASN A 5 -2.25 -41.41 -12.61
CA ASN A 5 -2.22 -40.08 -12.06
C ASN A 5 -3.65 -39.51 -12.11
N PRO A 6 -4.24 -39.08 -10.99
CA PRO A 6 -5.53 -38.40 -11.03
C PRO A 6 -5.40 -37.14 -11.86
N PRO A 7 -6.44 -36.77 -12.63
CA PRO A 7 -6.41 -35.51 -13.39
C PRO A 7 -6.20 -34.33 -12.43
N LYS A 8 -5.22 -33.49 -12.72
CA LYS A 8 -5.06 -32.19 -12.02
C LYS A 8 -6.33 -31.40 -12.25
N THR A 9 -7.14 -31.27 -11.21
CA THR A 9 -8.31 -30.43 -11.18
C THR A 9 -7.89 -29.01 -11.53
N ALA A 10 -8.53 -28.43 -12.52
CA ALA A 10 -8.27 -27.04 -12.93
C ALA A 10 -8.76 -26.09 -11.83
N VAL A 11 -7.88 -25.72 -10.92
CA VAL A 11 -8.10 -24.63 -9.95
C VAL A 11 -8.13 -23.34 -10.75
N GLN A 12 -9.25 -22.60 -10.72
CA GLN A 12 -9.25 -21.25 -11.28
C GLN A 12 -8.22 -20.41 -10.54
N ASP A 13 -7.33 -19.73 -11.29
CA ASP A 13 -6.33 -18.82 -10.72
C ASP A 13 -7.04 -17.76 -9.88
N GLN A 14 -6.40 -17.37 -8.75
CA GLN A 14 -6.89 -16.24 -7.95
C GLN A 14 -6.97 -14.97 -8.80
N ASP A 15 -8.06 -14.21 -8.66
CA ASP A 15 -8.27 -12.94 -9.36
C ASP A 15 -7.99 -11.76 -8.42
N ILE A 16 -6.91 -11.03 -8.71
CA ILE A 16 -6.51 -9.86 -7.95
C ILE A 16 -6.26 -8.70 -8.90
N ASN A 17 -7.18 -7.76 -8.86
CA ASN A 17 -7.14 -6.52 -9.61
C ASN A 17 -7.81 -5.40 -8.78
N PRO A 18 -7.75 -4.12 -9.20
CA PRO A 18 -8.31 -3.01 -8.42
C PRO A 18 -9.81 -3.13 -8.08
N TRP A 19 -10.57 -3.91 -8.83
CA TRP A 19 -12.03 -4.04 -8.68
C TRP A 19 -12.45 -5.36 -8.04
N SER A 20 -11.68 -6.44 -8.25
CA SER A 20 -11.95 -7.78 -7.73
C SER A 20 -10.76 -8.30 -6.95
N VAL A 21 -11.03 -8.92 -5.80
CA VAL A 21 -10.04 -9.61 -4.97
C VAL A 21 -10.69 -10.89 -4.49
N GLU A 22 -10.38 -11.98 -5.18
CA GLU A 22 -10.92 -13.30 -4.89
C GLU A 22 -9.79 -14.34 -4.86
N GLY A 23 -9.85 -15.24 -3.88
CA GLY A 23 -8.96 -16.39 -3.82
C GLY A 23 -9.29 -17.41 -4.93
N ALA A 24 -8.43 -18.38 -5.11
CA ALA A 24 -8.65 -19.46 -6.07
C ALA A 24 -9.94 -20.23 -5.75
N GLN A 25 -10.74 -20.56 -6.76
CA GLN A 25 -11.95 -21.36 -6.59
C GLN A 25 -11.66 -22.83 -6.82
N GLY A 26 -12.00 -23.67 -5.82
CA GLY A 26 -11.99 -25.11 -5.92
C GLY A 26 -13.19 -25.65 -6.69
N GLU A 27 -13.15 -26.94 -7.07
CA GLU A 27 -14.23 -27.62 -7.82
C GLU A 27 -15.61 -27.59 -7.13
N ASN A 28 -15.63 -27.49 -5.81
CA ASN A 28 -16.85 -27.43 -4.99
C ASN A 28 -17.37 -26.01 -4.77
N GLY A 29 -16.79 -24.98 -5.44
CA GLY A 29 -17.14 -23.58 -5.24
C GLY A 29 -16.56 -22.98 -3.95
N GLU A 30 -15.72 -23.72 -3.23
CA GLU A 30 -14.99 -23.18 -2.07
C GLU A 30 -13.92 -22.19 -2.55
N VAL A 31 -13.86 -21.02 -1.92
CA VAL A 31 -12.86 -19.99 -2.21
C VAL A 31 -11.69 -20.15 -1.24
N ALA A 32 -10.52 -20.43 -1.77
CA ALA A 32 -9.30 -20.56 -0.97
C ALA A 32 -8.82 -19.21 -0.45
N ALA A 33 -7.98 -19.22 0.58
CA ALA A 33 -7.26 -18.02 1.02
C ALA A 33 -6.34 -17.52 -0.10
N ILE A 34 -6.10 -16.20 -0.12
CA ILE A 34 -5.21 -15.57 -1.11
C ILE A 34 -3.78 -16.04 -0.88
N ASP A 35 -3.16 -16.59 -1.92
CA ASP A 35 -1.75 -16.98 -1.92
C ASP A 35 -0.87 -15.78 -2.31
N TYR A 36 -0.37 -15.07 -1.30
CA TYR A 36 0.49 -13.90 -1.49
C TYR A 36 1.89 -14.25 -2.01
N ASP A 37 2.37 -15.47 -1.79
CA ASP A 37 3.67 -15.92 -2.31
C ASP A 37 3.59 -16.16 -3.82
N ALA A 38 2.51 -16.77 -4.29
CA ALA A 38 2.24 -16.91 -5.72
C ALA A 38 2.11 -15.53 -6.41
N ILE A 39 1.48 -14.53 -5.73
CA ILE A 39 1.41 -13.16 -6.25
C ILE A 39 2.80 -12.56 -6.39
N CYS A 40 3.65 -12.68 -5.37
CA CYS A 40 5.02 -12.17 -5.43
C CYS A 40 5.80 -12.74 -6.62
N GLN A 41 5.68 -14.05 -6.85
CA GLN A 41 6.32 -14.72 -7.98
C GLN A 41 5.76 -14.26 -9.33
N LYS A 42 4.43 -14.25 -9.48
CA LYS A 42 3.73 -13.86 -10.72
C LYS A 42 4.00 -12.40 -11.08
N TRP A 43 4.02 -11.50 -10.10
CA TRP A 43 4.19 -10.06 -10.30
C TRP A 43 5.62 -9.57 -10.13
N LYS A 44 6.55 -10.46 -9.78
CA LYS A 44 7.98 -10.18 -9.60
C LYS A 44 8.20 -9.01 -8.63
N THR A 45 7.57 -9.08 -7.46
CA THR A 45 7.80 -8.19 -6.33
C THR A 45 8.84 -8.79 -5.39
N SER A 46 9.62 -7.97 -4.71
CA SER A 46 10.56 -8.42 -3.68
C SER A 46 9.81 -8.61 -2.35
N LYS A 47 10.09 -9.69 -1.63
CA LYS A 47 9.57 -9.88 -0.27
C LYS A 47 10.25 -8.89 0.68
N ILE A 48 9.52 -8.45 1.70
CA ILE A 48 10.11 -7.73 2.84
C ILE A 48 10.69 -8.79 3.76
N ASP A 49 12.00 -8.95 3.72
CA ASP A 49 12.75 -9.93 4.49
C ASP A 49 13.39 -9.31 5.75
N HIS A 50 14.04 -10.15 6.53
CA HIS A 50 14.68 -9.76 7.79
C HIS A 50 15.82 -8.75 7.56
N GLU A 51 16.60 -8.91 6.50
CA GLU A 51 17.71 -8.01 6.16
C GLU A 51 17.22 -6.58 5.89
N LEU A 52 16.12 -6.45 5.14
CA LEU A 52 15.48 -5.15 4.86
C LEU A 52 14.93 -4.51 6.15
N LEU A 53 14.37 -5.31 7.08
CA LEU A 53 13.85 -4.80 8.35
C LEU A 53 14.99 -4.35 9.28
N GLU A 54 16.08 -5.09 9.36
CA GLU A 54 17.28 -4.67 10.10
C GLU A 54 17.89 -3.38 9.54
N ARG A 55 17.96 -3.29 8.20
CA ARG A 55 18.39 -2.06 7.53
C ARG A 55 17.47 -0.89 7.83
N PHE A 56 16.15 -1.12 7.82
CA PHE A 56 15.16 -0.09 8.19
C PHE A 56 15.45 0.46 9.61
N GLU A 57 15.60 -0.43 10.58
CA GLU A 57 15.87 -0.04 11.97
C GLU A 57 17.21 0.71 12.11
N LYS A 58 18.25 0.23 11.44
CA LYS A 58 19.57 0.88 11.42
C LYS A 58 19.53 2.29 10.82
N VAL A 59 18.77 2.49 9.73
CA VAL A 59 18.72 3.75 9.00
C VAL A 59 17.81 4.77 9.68
N THR A 60 16.69 4.31 10.25
CA THR A 60 15.69 5.20 10.85
C THR A 60 15.86 5.37 12.36
N GLY A 61 16.57 4.46 13.03
CA GLY A 61 16.63 4.37 14.50
C GLY A 61 15.29 3.99 15.13
N LYS A 62 14.33 3.48 14.35
CA LYS A 62 12.99 3.09 14.80
C LYS A 62 12.76 1.62 14.57
N LYS A 63 12.21 0.92 15.58
CA LYS A 63 11.76 -0.47 15.42
C LYS A 63 10.74 -0.55 14.27
N PRO A 64 10.89 -1.54 13.35
CA PRO A 64 9.92 -1.73 12.28
C PRO A 64 8.49 -1.92 12.83
N HIS A 65 7.50 -1.41 12.14
CA HIS A 65 6.09 -1.55 12.52
C HIS A 65 5.72 -3.02 12.72
N ARG A 66 4.83 -3.33 13.69
CA ARG A 66 4.37 -4.70 13.93
C ARG A 66 3.85 -5.38 12.65
N TRP A 67 3.19 -4.64 11.75
CA TRP A 67 2.69 -5.19 10.50
C TRP A 67 3.79 -5.56 9.51
N LEU A 68 4.95 -4.91 9.54
CA LEU A 68 6.14 -5.35 8.80
C LEU A 68 6.72 -6.63 9.40
N ARG A 69 6.93 -6.66 10.73
CA ARG A 69 7.49 -7.82 11.44
C ARG A 69 6.62 -9.06 11.32
N ARG A 70 5.29 -8.89 11.25
CA ARG A 70 4.29 -9.96 11.10
C ARG A 70 4.00 -10.32 9.64
N GLY A 71 4.68 -9.71 8.66
CA GLY A 71 4.48 -9.96 7.24
C GLY A 71 3.09 -9.58 6.71
N LEU A 72 2.40 -8.63 7.35
CA LEU A 72 1.11 -8.09 6.89
C LEU A 72 1.31 -7.05 5.78
N PHE A 73 2.40 -6.28 5.85
CA PHE A 73 3.04 -5.65 4.70
C PHE A 73 4.18 -6.58 4.28
N PHE A 74 4.05 -7.23 3.14
CA PHE A 74 4.78 -8.45 2.82
C PHE A 74 5.73 -8.33 1.63
N SER A 75 5.49 -7.36 0.73
CA SER A 75 6.33 -7.18 -0.45
C SER A 75 6.51 -5.71 -0.82
N HIS A 76 7.53 -5.45 -1.63
CA HIS A 76 7.87 -4.09 -2.04
C HIS A 76 8.45 -4.03 -3.46
N ARG A 77 8.53 -2.80 -3.97
CA ARG A 77 9.37 -2.43 -5.11
C ARG A 77 10.21 -1.23 -4.73
N ASP A 78 11.53 -1.35 -4.78
CA ASP A 78 12.50 -0.27 -4.53
C ASP A 78 12.37 0.42 -3.14
N PHE A 79 11.84 -0.24 -2.11
CA PHE A 79 11.80 0.33 -0.76
C PHE A 79 13.21 0.52 -0.18
N ASP A 80 14.13 -0.36 -0.52
CA ASP A 80 15.56 -0.25 -0.22
C ASP A 80 16.17 1.08 -0.72
N LYS A 81 15.73 1.56 -1.90
CA LYS A 81 16.17 2.85 -2.45
C LYS A 81 15.64 4.05 -1.67
N ILE A 82 14.41 3.94 -1.13
CA ILE A 82 13.86 4.97 -0.23
C ILE A 82 14.69 5.05 1.06
N LEU A 83 15.07 3.89 1.64
CA LEU A 83 15.94 3.87 2.80
C LEU A 83 17.30 4.54 2.51
N THR A 84 17.87 4.28 1.33
CA THR A 84 19.10 4.96 0.88
C THR A 84 18.91 6.47 0.76
N LYS A 85 17.78 6.92 0.19
CA LYS A 85 17.47 8.35 0.10
C LYS A 85 17.35 8.99 1.48
N TYR A 86 16.61 8.36 2.38
CA TYR A 86 16.47 8.83 3.75
C TYR A 86 17.83 8.91 4.46
N GLU A 87 18.65 7.87 4.34
CA GLU A 87 20.00 7.82 4.94
C GLU A 87 20.87 9.01 4.51
N HIS A 88 20.76 9.45 3.26
CA HIS A 88 21.53 10.57 2.70
C HIS A 88 20.77 11.93 2.73
N GLY A 89 19.62 12.03 3.37
CA GLY A 89 18.84 13.26 3.43
C GLY A 89 18.28 13.71 2.07
N GLU A 90 18.08 12.77 1.13
CA GLU A 90 17.47 13.09 -0.15
C GLU A 90 15.94 13.17 -0.05
N PRO A 91 15.29 14.13 -0.76
CA PRO A 91 13.86 14.29 -0.69
C PRO A 91 13.10 13.14 -1.38
N PHE A 92 12.04 12.71 -0.73
CA PHE A 92 10.97 11.87 -1.26
C PHE A 92 9.66 12.22 -0.55
N PHE A 93 8.54 11.70 -1.06
CA PHE A 93 7.23 11.94 -0.47
C PHE A 93 6.40 10.66 -0.45
N LEU A 94 5.36 10.67 0.39
CA LEU A 94 4.38 9.61 0.43
C LEU A 94 3.18 9.97 -0.45
N TYR A 95 2.62 8.97 -1.10
CA TYR A 95 1.34 9.06 -1.77
C TYR A 95 0.49 7.86 -1.39
N THR A 96 -0.78 8.11 -1.15
CA THR A 96 -1.82 7.09 -1.02
C THR A 96 -3.15 7.66 -1.51
N GLY A 97 -4.14 6.81 -1.69
CA GLY A 97 -5.43 7.24 -2.18
C GLY A 97 -6.59 6.43 -1.62
N ARG A 98 -7.78 6.97 -1.82
CA ARG A 98 -9.04 6.34 -1.43
C ARG A 98 -10.12 6.62 -2.48
N GLY A 99 -10.76 5.57 -2.98
CA GLY A 99 -11.97 5.70 -3.82
C GLY A 99 -13.23 5.75 -2.96
N PRO A 100 -13.86 6.92 -2.80
CA PRO A 100 -15.00 7.13 -1.91
C PRO A 100 -16.29 6.60 -2.55
N SER A 101 -16.61 5.34 -2.34
CA SER A 101 -17.86 4.72 -2.83
C SER A 101 -18.97 4.66 -1.79
N THR A 102 -18.70 5.08 -0.56
CA THR A 102 -19.61 5.16 0.59
C THR A 102 -19.16 6.26 1.53
N GLY A 103 -20.06 6.74 2.39
CA GLY A 103 -19.79 7.84 3.32
C GLY A 103 -18.91 7.49 4.52
N SER A 104 -18.44 6.24 4.69
CA SER A 104 -17.64 5.83 5.83
C SER A 104 -16.60 4.77 5.50
N LEU A 105 -15.53 4.71 6.30
CA LEU A 105 -14.50 3.69 6.23
C LEU A 105 -14.88 2.46 7.04
N HIS A 106 -14.31 1.31 6.68
CA HIS A 106 -14.26 0.12 7.52
C HIS A 106 -12.79 -0.21 7.86
N LEU A 107 -12.55 -1.09 8.84
CA LEU A 107 -11.20 -1.43 9.31
C LEU A 107 -10.23 -1.83 8.19
N GLY A 108 -10.70 -2.57 7.17
CA GLY A 108 -9.84 -2.93 6.04
C GLY A 108 -9.28 -1.73 5.28
N HIS A 109 -10.01 -0.61 5.24
CA HIS A 109 -9.53 0.62 4.62
C HIS A 109 -8.50 1.35 5.49
N THR A 110 -8.60 1.24 6.84
CA THR A 110 -7.68 1.98 7.72
C THR A 110 -6.28 1.40 7.74
N ILE A 111 -6.10 0.10 7.43
CA ILE A 111 -4.80 -0.57 7.49
C ILE A 111 -3.72 0.13 6.63
N PRO A 112 -3.88 0.32 5.30
CA PRO A 112 -2.87 1.02 4.52
C PRO A 112 -2.74 2.50 4.93
N LEU A 113 -3.79 3.12 5.45
CA LEU A 113 -3.80 4.52 5.86
C LEU A 113 -3.04 4.73 7.17
N GLU A 114 -3.29 3.92 8.18
CA GLU A 114 -2.56 3.96 9.46
C GLU A 114 -1.07 3.64 9.25
N PHE A 115 -0.76 2.70 8.37
CA PHE A 115 0.62 2.42 8.01
C PHE A 115 1.29 3.60 7.30
N THR A 116 0.55 4.29 6.41
CA THR A 116 1.03 5.52 5.76
C THR A 116 1.27 6.63 6.78
N LYS A 117 0.39 6.77 7.77
CA LYS A 117 0.58 7.71 8.89
C LYS A 117 1.85 7.41 9.67
N TRP A 118 2.07 6.15 10.02
CA TRP A 118 3.28 5.71 10.69
C TRP A 118 4.54 6.00 9.87
N LEU A 119 4.53 5.75 8.54
CA LEU A 119 5.65 6.11 7.66
C LEU A 119 5.88 7.61 7.60
N GLN A 120 4.81 8.44 7.60
CA GLN A 120 4.92 9.89 7.66
C GLN A 120 5.66 10.34 8.94
N ASP A 121 5.33 9.72 10.07
CA ASP A 121 5.95 10.04 11.36
C ASP A 121 7.41 9.58 11.43
N VAL A 122 7.72 8.41 10.89
CA VAL A 122 9.09 7.85 10.91
C VAL A 122 10.03 8.64 10.00
N PHE A 123 9.59 8.93 8.80
CA PHE A 123 10.43 9.59 7.79
C PHE A 123 10.37 11.11 7.82
N ASP A 124 9.38 11.66 8.49
CA ASP A 124 9.15 13.11 8.60
C ASP A 124 9.03 13.80 7.22
N VAL A 125 8.21 13.24 6.33
CA VAL A 125 8.08 13.66 4.92
C VAL A 125 6.65 14.05 4.54
N PRO A 126 6.50 14.86 3.46
CA PRO A 126 5.18 15.19 2.92
C PRO A 126 4.40 13.97 2.47
N LEU A 127 3.08 14.05 2.62
CA LEU A 127 2.09 13.10 2.11
C LEU A 127 1.11 13.82 1.19
N VAL A 128 0.89 13.23 0.03
CA VAL A 128 -0.22 13.57 -0.87
C VAL A 128 -1.28 12.48 -0.75
N PHE A 129 -2.51 12.89 -0.48
CA PHE A 129 -3.64 11.96 -0.32
C PHE A 129 -4.73 12.28 -1.36
N MET A 130 -4.97 11.34 -2.26
CA MET A 130 -5.92 11.47 -3.38
C MET A 130 -7.26 10.82 -3.04
N LEU A 131 -8.34 11.53 -3.25
CA LEU A 131 -9.70 10.97 -3.22
C LEU A 131 -10.18 10.84 -4.66
N THR A 132 -10.29 9.58 -5.15
CA THR A 132 -10.68 9.28 -6.53
C THR A 132 -12.20 9.23 -6.66
N ASP A 133 -12.85 10.37 -6.43
CA ASP A 133 -14.29 10.54 -6.53
C ASP A 133 -14.77 10.50 -8.01
N ASP A 134 -13.96 10.97 -8.94
CA ASP A 134 -14.17 10.81 -10.37
C ASP A 134 -14.19 9.32 -10.79
N GLU A 135 -13.22 8.52 -10.32
CA GLU A 135 -13.15 7.08 -10.59
C GLU A 135 -14.46 6.39 -10.18
N LYS A 136 -14.97 6.68 -8.98
CA LYS A 136 -16.16 6.00 -8.49
C LYS A 136 -17.41 6.33 -9.31
N ALA A 137 -17.56 7.56 -9.75
CA ALA A 137 -18.65 7.95 -10.67
C ALA A 137 -18.47 7.34 -12.07
N LEU A 138 -17.23 7.26 -12.59
CA LEU A 138 -16.94 6.68 -13.90
C LEU A 138 -17.14 5.15 -13.95
N PHE A 139 -16.91 4.45 -12.82
CA PHE A 139 -16.91 2.99 -12.76
C PHE A 139 -18.20 2.38 -12.22
N LYS A 140 -19.05 3.16 -11.54
CA LYS A 140 -20.31 2.71 -10.96
C LYS A 140 -21.48 3.48 -11.55
N ASP A 141 -22.28 2.83 -12.36
CA ASP A 141 -23.41 3.44 -13.05
C ASP A 141 -24.52 3.96 -12.09
N ASN A 142 -24.51 3.51 -10.85
CA ASN A 142 -25.48 3.91 -9.82
C ASN A 142 -24.97 5.04 -8.91
N LEU A 143 -23.86 5.68 -9.22
CA LEU A 143 -23.30 6.82 -8.47
C LEU A 143 -23.13 8.04 -9.37
N SER A 144 -23.66 9.18 -8.94
CA SER A 144 -23.43 10.46 -9.61
C SER A 144 -22.10 11.10 -9.15
N PHE A 145 -21.62 12.10 -9.89
CA PHE A 145 -20.45 12.89 -9.51
C PHE A 145 -20.70 13.68 -8.21
N GLU A 146 -21.92 14.16 -8.01
CA GLU A 146 -22.32 14.89 -6.79
C GLU A 146 -22.30 13.97 -5.57
N GLU A 147 -22.79 12.74 -5.69
CA GLU A 147 -22.78 11.75 -4.61
C GLU A 147 -21.35 11.34 -4.26
N THR A 148 -20.50 11.04 -5.26
CA THR A 148 -19.11 10.65 -5.02
C THR A 148 -18.29 11.79 -4.41
N LEU A 149 -18.54 13.04 -4.80
CA LEU A 149 -17.95 14.22 -4.18
C LEU A 149 -18.40 14.37 -2.72
N ALA A 150 -19.69 14.15 -2.41
CA ALA A 150 -20.17 14.18 -1.03
C ALA A 150 -19.50 13.09 -0.18
N TYR A 151 -19.39 11.86 -0.72
CA TYR A 151 -18.66 10.78 -0.05
C TYR A 151 -17.16 11.10 0.11
N ALA A 152 -16.55 11.79 -0.85
CA ALA A 152 -15.17 12.23 -0.75
C ALA A 152 -14.97 13.18 0.44
N MET A 153 -15.88 14.13 0.66
CA MET A 153 -15.80 15.05 1.80
C MET A 153 -15.94 14.33 3.15
N GLU A 154 -16.85 13.34 3.25
CA GLU A 154 -16.99 12.53 4.46
C GLU A 154 -15.77 11.62 4.69
N ASN A 155 -15.25 10.96 3.63
CA ASN A 155 -14.02 10.17 3.73
C ASN A 155 -12.80 11.04 4.05
N ALA A 156 -12.73 12.29 3.56
CA ALA A 156 -11.70 13.25 3.94
C ALA A 156 -11.66 13.49 5.45
N ARG A 157 -12.82 13.70 6.06
CA ARG A 157 -12.93 13.86 7.52
C ARG A 157 -12.48 12.61 8.27
N ASP A 158 -12.84 11.42 7.75
CA ASP A 158 -12.41 10.14 8.31
C ASP A 158 -10.89 9.97 8.24
N ILE A 159 -10.27 10.36 7.11
CA ILE A 159 -8.84 10.32 6.91
C ILE A 159 -8.11 11.27 7.88
N ILE A 160 -8.62 12.49 8.04
CA ILE A 160 -8.06 13.46 9.00
C ILE A 160 -8.12 12.91 10.43
N ALA A 161 -9.21 12.20 10.79
CA ALA A 161 -9.37 11.57 12.10
C ALA A 161 -8.32 10.48 12.41
N LEU A 162 -7.66 9.90 11.41
CA LEU A 162 -6.53 9.01 11.60
C LEU A 162 -5.28 9.74 12.15
N GLY A 163 -5.28 11.08 12.13
CA GLY A 163 -4.28 11.90 12.82
C GLY A 163 -3.06 12.27 11.98
N PHE A 164 -3.19 12.35 10.66
CA PHE A 164 -2.13 12.88 9.78
C PHE A 164 -1.74 14.32 10.18
N ASP A 165 -0.46 14.67 9.99
CA ASP A 165 0.02 16.02 10.28
C ASP A 165 -0.44 16.99 9.18
N VAL A 166 -1.25 17.98 9.55
CA VAL A 166 -1.74 19.02 8.63
C VAL A 166 -0.60 19.75 7.92
N LYS A 167 0.53 20.00 8.60
CA LYS A 167 1.67 20.73 8.01
C LYS A 167 2.38 19.94 6.91
N LYS A 168 2.17 18.62 6.87
CA LYS A 168 2.84 17.69 5.96
C LYS A 168 1.87 16.97 5.02
N THR A 169 0.56 17.16 5.15
CA THR A 169 -0.44 16.43 4.36
C THR A 169 -1.22 17.37 3.47
N PHE A 170 -1.27 17.04 2.19
CA PHE A 170 -2.18 17.62 1.21
C PHE A 170 -3.20 16.58 0.79
N LEU A 171 -4.44 16.81 1.13
CA LEU A 171 -5.58 15.95 0.80
C LEU A 171 -6.42 16.64 -0.28
N TYR A 172 -6.75 15.94 -1.37
CA TYR A 172 -7.57 16.52 -2.42
C TYR A 172 -8.58 15.52 -2.99
N SER A 173 -9.68 16.07 -3.49
CA SER A 173 -10.68 15.42 -4.33
C SER A 173 -10.31 15.63 -5.79
N ASP A 174 -10.36 14.59 -6.61
CA ASP A 174 -10.06 14.68 -8.04
C ASP A 174 -10.97 15.69 -8.71
N LEU A 175 -12.28 15.62 -8.46
CA LEU A 175 -13.27 16.54 -9.04
C LEU A 175 -13.03 18.01 -8.71
N LYS A 176 -12.32 18.33 -7.59
CA LYS A 176 -12.02 19.70 -7.20
C LYS A 176 -10.63 20.17 -7.59
N TYR A 177 -9.66 19.27 -7.73
CA TYR A 177 -8.26 19.62 -7.88
C TYR A 177 -7.70 19.41 -9.28
N LEU A 178 -8.22 18.45 -10.07
CA LEU A 178 -7.64 18.08 -11.37
C LEU A 178 -7.64 19.28 -12.36
N SER A 179 -6.56 20.03 -12.33
CA SER A 179 -6.33 21.19 -13.20
C SER A 179 -4.84 21.43 -13.41
N GLY A 180 -4.48 22.44 -14.20
CA GLY A 180 -3.11 22.93 -14.33
C GLY A 180 -2.08 21.83 -14.59
N HIS A 181 -1.05 21.78 -13.75
CA HIS A 181 0.07 20.85 -13.89
C HIS A 181 -0.32 19.38 -13.78
N PHE A 182 -1.26 19.05 -12.89
CA PHE A 182 -1.73 17.68 -12.72
C PHE A 182 -2.36 17.17 -14.03
N LEU A 183 -3.31 17.91 -14.57
CA LEU A 183 -4.02 17.51 -15.80
C LEU A 183 -3.08 17.48 -17.02
N MET A 184 -2.13 18.40 -17.12
CA MET A 184 -1.10 18.35 -18.16
C MET A 184 -0.25 17.09 -18.08
N ASN A 185 0.15 16.67 -16.88
CA ASN A 185 0.86 15.40 -16.68
C ASN A 185 0.00 14.19 -17.05
N ALA A 186 -1.31 14.20 -16.72
CA ALA A 186 -2.22 13.12 -17.08
C ALA A 186 -2.38 12.99 -18.61
N TRP A 187 -2.49 14.09 -19.32
CA TRP A 187 -2.50 14.09 -20.79
C TRP A 187 -1.17 13.66 -21.39
N GLU A 188 -0.05 14.11 -20.83
CA GLU A 188 1.28 13.69 -21.29
C GLU A 188 1.46 12.18 -21.08
N PHE A 189 1.08 11.65 -19.90
CA PHE A 189 1.14 10.23 -19.60
C PHE A 189 0.22 9.41 -20.53
N SER A 190 -0.99 9.89 -20.80
CA SER A 190 -1.93 9.21 -21.70
C SER A 190 -1.40 9.06 -23.14
N LYS A 191 -0.47 9.94 -23.59
CA LYS A 191 0.21 9.81 -24.88
C LYS A 191 1.31 8.74 -24.88
N LEU A 192 1.77 8.32 -23.70
CA LEU A 192 2.85 7.33 -23.57
C LEU A 192 2.32 5.89 -23.48
N VAL A 193 1.06 5.72 -23.16
CA VAL A 193 0.40 4.41 -23.00
C VAL A 193 -0.64 4.19 -24.09
N THR A 194 -0.76 2.96 -24.55
CA THR A 194 -1.74 2.59 -25.58
C THR A 194 -3.01 2.01 -24.95
N PHE A 195 -4.11 2.05 -25.69
CA PHE A 195 -5.36 1.37 -25.29
C PHE A 195 -5.12 -0.11 -24.95
N ASN A 196 -4.32 -0.82 -25.77
CA ASN A 196 -4.03 -2.24 -25.52
C ASN A 196 -3.27 -2.47 -24.21
N GLN A 197 -2.34 -1.58 -23.82
CA GLN A 197 -1.65 -1.67 -22.53
C GLN A 197 -2.62 -1.46 -21.37
N VAL A 198 -3.48 -0.46 -21.45
CA VAL A 198 -4.51 -0.16 -20.45
C VAL A 198 -5.52 -1.31 -20.37
N ARG A 199 -6.00 -1.80 -21.51
CA ARG A 199 -6.90 -2.95 -21.58
C ARG A 199 -6.30 -4.20 -20.95
N GLY A 200 -5.04 -4.51 -21.27
CA GLY A 200 -4.34 -5.68 -20.74
C GLY A 200 -4.06 -5.57 -19.23
N ALA A 201 -3.82 -4.36 -18.72
CA ALA A 201 -3.55 -4.14 -17.29
C ALA A 201 -4.81 -4.16 -16.42
N PHE A 202 -5.96 -3.72 -16.96
CA PHE A 202 -7.18 -3.43 -16.19
C PHE A 202 -8.41 -4.21 -16.65
N GLY A 203 -8.31 -5.06 -17.66
CA GLY A 203 -9.42 -5.87 -18.14
C GLY A 203 -10.52 -5.09 -18.89
N PHE A 204 -10.23 -3.87 -19.35
CA PHE A 204 -11.21 -3.09 -20.12
C PHE A 204 -11.51 -3.76 -21.47
N ASN A 205 -12.71 -3.49 -22.00
CA ASN A 205 -13.20 -3.99 -23.27
C ASN A 205 -13.76 -2.87 -24.12
N GLU A 206 -14.29 -3.19 -25.29
CA GLU A 206 -14.85 -2.23 -26.25
C GLU A 206 -16.11 -1.50 -25.72
N SER A 207 -16.80 -2.05 -24.73
CA SER A 207 -17.96 -1.42 -24.06
C SER A 207 -17.53 -0.49 -22.90
N SER A 208 -16.26 -0.43 -22.55
CA SER A 208 -15.76 0.44 -21.47
C SER A 208 -15.86 1.89 -21.90
N ASN A 209 -16.43 2.76 -21.05
CA ASN A 209 -16.54 4.18 -21.35
C ASN A 209 -15.15 4.85 -21.38
N ILE A 210 -15.03 5.96 -22.11
CA ILE A 210 -13.76 6.69 -22.30
C ILE A 210 -13.17 7.19 -20.97
N GLY A 211 -14.01 7.55 -20.00
CA GLY A 211 -13.57 7.96 -18.66
C GLY A 211 -12.82 6.84 -17.94
N LYS A 212 -13.35 5.61 -17.96
CA LYS A 212 -12.66 4.42 -17.43
C LYS A 212 -11.29 4.21 -18.09
N ILE A 213 -11.22 4.40 -19.40
CA ILE A 213 -9.98 4.19 -20.17
C ILE A 213 -8.95 5.27 -19.86
N PHE A 214 -9.36 6.52 -19.60
CA PHE A 214 -8.47 7.64 -19.29
C PHE A 214 -8.01 7.65 -17.82
N PHE A 215 -8.86 7.20 -16.88
CA PHE A 215 -8.60 7.25 -15.44
C PHE A 215 -7.24 6.69 -15.01
N PRO A 216 -6.71 5.57 -15.57
CA PRO A 216 -5.36 5.13 -15.26
C PRO A 216 -4.27 6.18 -15.43
N SER A 217 -4.43 7.12 -16.38
CA SER A 217 -3.49 8.22 -16.55
C SER A 217 -3.59 9.24 -15.40
N VAL A 218 -4.78 9.45 -14.85
CA VAL A 218 -5.00 10.31 -13.67
C VAL A 218 -4.35 9.67 -12.44
N GLN A 219 -4.68 8.42 -12.16
CA GLN A 219 -4.12 7.67 -11.02
C GLN A 219 -2.59 7.59 -11.07
N CYS A 220 -2.03 7.37 -12.27
CA CYS A 220 -0.59 7.21 -12.47
C CYS A 220 0.21 8.47 -12.13
N VAL A 221 -0.25 9.65 -12.55
CA VAL A 221 0.51 10.89 -12.40
C VAL A 221 0.42 11.49 -10.99
N ALA A 222 -0.44 10.96 -10.14
CA ALA A 222 -0.45 11.25 -8.72
C ALA A 222 0.87 10.86 -8.02
N ALA A 223 1.64 9.93 -8.61
CA ALA A 223 2.96 9.54 -8.12
C ALA A 223 4.08 10.54 -8.48
N PHE A 224 3.79 11.63 -9.21
CA PHE A 224 4.81 12.60 -9.64
C PHE A 224 4.73 13.89 -8.85
N ALA A 225 5.84 14.28 -8.21
CA ALA A 225 5.92 15.56 -7.50
C ALA A 225 5.62 16.77 -8.41
N THR A 226 5.85 16.63 -9.73
CA THR A 226 5.54 17.65 -10.75
C THR A 226 4.05 17.91 -10.93
N SER A 227 3.18 17.01 -10.43
CA SER A 227 1.73 17.19 -10.45
C SER A 227 1.24 18.19 -9.40
N TYR A 228 2.09 18.52 -8.42
CA TYR A 228 1.76 19.35 -7.25
C TYR A 228 2.81 20.45 -6.98
N PRO A 229 3.14 21.32 -7.93
CA PRO A 229 4.24 22.27 -7.75
C PRO A 229 4.03 23.21 -6.55
N GLU A 230 2.80 23.53 -6.19
CA GLU A 230 2.42 24.42 -5.10
C GLU A 230 2.70 23.84 -3.70
N ILE A 231 2.78 22.51 -3.55
CA ILE A 231 3.09 21.93 -2.23
C ILE A 231 4.59 21.90 -1.92
N TRP A 232 5.43 22.16 -2.91
CA TRP A 232 6.89 22.11 -2.77
C TRP A 232 7.54 23.48 -2.60
N SER A 233 6.93 24.54 -3.13
CA SER A 233 7.53 25.87 -3.13
C SER A 233 6.50 26.96 -3.43
N ASP A 234 6.75 28.17 -2.91
CA ASP A 234 5.92 29.34 -3.10
C ASP A 234 6.19 30.06 -4.43
N GLU A 235 7.28 29.70 -5.16
CA GLU A 235 7.65 30.34 -6.42
C GLU A 235 7.16 29.56 -7.65
N PRO A 236 6.46 30.14 -8.61
CA PRO A 236 6.08 29.51 -9.86
C PRO A 236 7.18 29.65 -10.93
N SER A 237 7.95 28.63 -11.23
CA SER A 237 8.86 28.65 -12.39
C SER A 237 9.14 27.30 -13.03
N ALA A 238 9.52 27.33 -14.34
CA ALA A 238 9.89 26.16 -15.13
C ALA A 238 11.15 25.41 -14.60
N VAL A 239 12.05 26.12 -13.92
CA VAL A 239 13.26 25.56 -13.28
C VAL A 239 12.87 24.56 -12.19
N ARG A 240 11.76 24.79 -11.51
CA ARG A 240 11.20 23.99 -10.46
C ARG A 240 10.74 22.60 -10.95
N THR A 241 10.13 22.52 -12.11
CA THR A 241 9.59 21.27 -12.69
C THR A 241 10.69 20.24 -12.87
N LYS A 242 11.88 20.64 -13.31
CA LYS A 242 13.03 19.72 -13.48
C LYS A 242 13.61 19.23 -12.15
N GLN A 243 13.58 20.07 -11.11
CA GLN A 243 14.03 19.69 -9.77
C GLN A 243 12.98 18.78 -9.08
N LEU A 244 11.70 19.11 -9.21
CA LEU A 244 10.60 18.30 -8.69
C LEU A 244 10.56 16.91 -9.35
N GLY A 245 10.89 16.80 -10.63
CA GLY A 245 10.96 15.51 -11.32
C GLY A 245 11.94 14.53 -10.67
N LYS A 246 12.89 14.98 -9.83
CA LYS A 246 13.84 14.10 -9.12
C LYS A 246 13.31 13.55 -7.79
N ILE A 247 12.22 14.11 -7.26
CA ILE A 247 11.63 13.69 -5.98
C ILE A 247 10.87 12.38 -6.20
N GLN A 248 11.32 11.33 -5.54
CA GLN A 248 10.74 9.99 -5.66
C GLN A 248 9.51 9.87 -4.76
N CYS A 249 8.52 9.11 -5.20
CA CYS A 249 7.34 8.76 -4.43
C CYS A 249 7.50 7.39 -3.76
N LEU A 250 7.02 7.24 -2.53
CA LEU A 250 6.79 5.98 -1.83
C LEU A 250 5.29 5.79 -1.62
N ILE A 251 4.75 4.65 -2.05
CA ILE A 251 3.32 4.37 -2.10
C ILE A 251 3.00 3.10 -1.29
N PRO A 252 2.53 3.22 -0.06
CA PRO A 252 1.91 2.11 0.66
C PRO A 252 0.50 1.84 0.12
N MET A 253 0.18 0.58 -0.19
CA MET A 253 -1.08 0.22 -0.84
C MET A 253 -1.48 -1.23 -0.60
N GLY A 254 -2.75 -1.56 -0.83
CA GLY A 254 -3.16 -2.93 -1.08
C GLY A 254 -2.52 -3.45 -2.37
N ILE A 255 -2.18 -4.73 -2.40
CA ILE A 255 -1.49 -5.33 -3.56
C ILE A 255 -2.31 -5.22 -4.85
N ASP A 256 -3.65 -5.13 -4.77
CA ASP A 256 -4.56 -4.94 -5.91
C ASP A 256 -4.30 -3.68 -6.72
N GLN A 257 -3.62 -2.67 -6.14
CA GLN A 257 -3.29 -1.41 -6.81
C GLN A 257 -1.96 -1.46 -7.59
N ASP A 258 -1.15 -2.51 -7.46
CA ASP A 258 0.14 -2.65 -8.17
C ASP A 258 0.05 -2.48 -9.70
N PRO A 259 -1.04 -2.91 -10.41
CA PRO A 259 -1.16 -2.72 -11.86
C PRO A 259 -1.02 -1.26 -12.32
N TYR A 260 -1.60 -0.28 -11.60
CA TYR A 260 -1.44 1.13 -11.90
C TYR A 260 0.03 1.55 -11.86
N PHE A 261 0.72 1.16 -10.79
CA PHE A 261 2.08 1.62 -10.55
C PHE A 261 3.14 0.84 -11.31
N ARG A 262 2.84 -0.37 -11.79
CA ARG A 262 3.65 -1.01 -12.85
C ARG A 262 3.62 -0.16 -14.13
N LEU A 263 2.43 0.29 -14.54
CA LEU A 263 2.29 1.15 -15.71
C LEU A 263 3.08 2.47 -15.55
N VAL A 264 3.06 3.08 -14.34
CA VAL A 264 3.89 4.25 -14.01
C VAL A 264 5.37 3.91 -14.13
N ARG A 265 5.81 2.83 -13.51
CA ARG A 265 7.22 2.42 -13.43
C ARG A 265 7.83 2.14 -14.80
N ASP A 266 7.00 1.67 -15.74
CA ASP A 266 7.41 1.40 -17.11
C ASP A 266 7.52 2.68 -17.97
N ASN A 267 6.81 3.76 -17.60
CA ASN A 267 6.69 4.95 -18.43
C ASN A 267 7.22 6.25 -17.79
N ALA A 268 7.47 6.31 -16.49
CA ALA A 268 7.90 7.53 -15.77
C ALA A 268 9.14 8.20 -16.39
N HIS A 269 10.09 7.42 -16.92
CA HIS A 269 11.31 7.91 -17.58
C HIS A 269 11.06 8.56 -18.95
N ARG A 270 9.89 8.33 -19.54
CA ARG A 270 9.49 8.85 -20.85
C ARG A 270 8.75 10.19 -20.77
N MET A 271 8.37 10.62 -19.57
CA MET A 271 7.75 11.93 -19.33
C MET A 271 8.73 13.05 -19.70
N LYS A 272 8.21 14.21 -20.10
CA LYS A 272 9.02 15.42 -20.38
C LYS A 272 9.91 15.81 -19.20
N ASN A 273 9.39 15.67 -17.98
CA ASN A 273 10.16 15.79 -16.75
C ASN A 273 10.27 14.39 -16.11
N PRO A 274 11.25 13.58 -16.48
CA PRO A 274 11.36 12.21 -16.01
C PRO A 274 11.42 12.13 -14.49
N SER A 275 10.62 11.25 -13.92
CA SER A 275 10.62 10.95 -12.48
C SER A 275 11.29 9.60 -12.22
N PRO A 276 11.91 9.41 -11.04
CA PRO A 276 12.29 8.09 -10.57
C PRO A 276 11.06 7.18 -10.52
N LYS A 277 11.28 5.88 -10.72
CA LYS A 277 10.20 4.91 -10.52
C LYS A 277 9.67 5.03 -9.09
N PRO A 278 8.36 5.14 -8.86
CA PRO A 278 7.84 5.14 -7.51
C PRO A 278 8.18 3.84 -6.79
N ALA A 279 8.54 3.94 -5.51
CA ALA A 279 8.70 2.80 -4.64
C ALA A 279 7.34 2.40 -4.07
N LEU A 280 7.11 1.10 -3.89
CA LEU A 280 5.83 0.54 -3.46
C LEU A 280 6.02 -0.36 -2.24
N ILE A 281 5.06 -0.35 -1.33
CA ILE A 281 4.95 -1.32 -0.24
C ILE A 281 3.53 -1.89 -0.27
N HIS A 282 3.40 -3.22 -0.30
CA HIS A 282 2.14 -3.91 -0.48
C HIS A 282 1.64 -4.53 0.81
N SER A 283 0.39 -4.25 1.18
CA SER A 283 -0.32 -4.90 2.28
C SER A 283 -1.13 -6.10 1.82
N LYS A 284 -1.28 -7.06 2.72
CA LYS A 284 -2.35 -8.06 2.66
C LYS A 284 -3.70 -7.37 2.92
N PHE A 285 -4.77 -8.03 2.52
CA PHE A 285 -6.12 -7.57 2.81
C PHE A 285 -6.57 -8.04 4.19
N LEU A 286 -7.26 -7.18 4.91
CA LEU A 286 -7.96 -7.60 6.11
C LEU A 286 -9.15 -8.48 5.69
N THR A 287 -9.15 -9.71 6.18
CA THR A 287 -10.14 -10.74 5.86
C THR A 287 -11.55 -10.29 6.26
N ALA A 288 -12.55 -10.59 5.43
CA ALA A 288 -13.95 -10.39 5.79
C ALA A 288 -14.35 -11.21 7.03
N LEU A 289 -15.38 -10.81 7.75
CA LEU A 289 -15.84 -11.53 8.96
C LEU A 289 -16.20 -13.00 8.66
N GLN A 290 -16.66 -13.30 7.44
CA GLN A 290 -17.02 -14.67 7.02
C GLN A 290 -15.82 -15.60 6.78
N GLY A 291 -14.59 -15.10 6.89
CA GLY A 291 -13.38 -15.92 6.75
C GLY A 291 -12.68 -15.77 5.41
N ALA A 292 -11.88 -16.79 5.05
CA ALA A 292 -11.00 -16.77 3.90
C ALA A 292 -11.75 -16.62 2.57
N GLY A 293 -11.04 -16.05 1.57
CA GLY A 293 -11.50 -15.97 0.18
C GLY A 293 -11.89 -14.57 -0.29
N GLY A 294 -12.12 -13.61 0.61
CA GLY A 294 -12.48 -12.25 0.21
C GLY A 294 -11.99 -11.15 1.16
N LYS A 295 -11.90 -9.94 0.64
CA LYS A 295 -11.64 -8.75 1.45
C LYS A 295 -12.94 -8.20 2.05
N MET A 296 -12.83 -7.41 3.13
CA MET A 296 -13.96 -6.62 3.63
C MET A 296 -14.58 -5.77 2.53
N SER A 297 -15.90 -5.67 2.52
CA SER A 297 -16.63 -4.88 1.52
C SER A 297 -17.67 -3.98 2.17
N SER A 298 -17.74 -2.73 1.72
CA SER A 298 -18.78 -1.79 2.14
C SER A 298 -20.18 -2.17 1.63
N SER A 299 -20.28 -3.00 0.58
CA SER A 299 -21.55 -3.47 0.05
C SER A 299 -22.25 -4.53 0.91
N ASN A 300 -21.49 -5.23 1.77
CA ASN A 300 -22.03 -6.20 2.73
C ASN A 300 -21.76 -5.75 4.18
N PRO A 301 -22.72 -5.13 4.86
CA PRO A 301 -22.53 -4.61 6.22
C PRO A 301 -22.12 -5.67 7.25
N ASN A 302 -22.44 -6.95 7.00
CA ASN A 302 -22.09 -8.06 7.88
C ASN A 302 -20.68 -8.62 7.63
N SER A 303 -20.01 -8.19 6.58
CA SER A 303 -18.63 -8.63 6.26
C SER A 303 -17.55 -7.77 6.91
N ALA A 304 -17.91 -6.61 7.45
CA ALA A 304 -16.96 -5.59 7.88
C ALA A 304 -17.32 -4.94 9.21
N ILE A 305 -16.31 -4.53 9.96
CA ILE A 305 -16.42 -3.59 11.07
C ILE A 305 -16.22 -2.19 10.50
N PHE A 306 -17.23 -1.34 10.60
CA PHE A 306 -17.17 0.06 10.15
C PHE A 306 -16.62 0.96 11.27
N MET A 307 -15.96 2.02 10.87
CA MET A 307 -15.44 3.04 11.80
C MET A 307 -16.57 3.81 12.50
N THR A 308 -17.81 3.66 12.03
CA THR A 308 -19.04 4.21 12.63
C THR A 308 -19.76 3.21 13.56
N ASP A 309 -19.30 1.95 13.66
CA ASP A 309 -19.94 0.95 14.51
C ASP A 309 -19.79 1.30 16.00
N THR A 310 -20.87 1.16 16.74
CA THR A 310 -20.83 1.24 18.21
C THR A 310 -20.14 0.03 18.81
N ALA A 311 -19.67 0.13 20.05
CA ALA A 311 -19.07 -0.99 20.79
C ALA A 311 -20.00 -2.24 20.82
N LYS A 312 -21.32 -2.03 20.93
CA LYS A 312 -22.32 -3.11 20.88
C LYS A 312 -22.42 -3.75 19.49
N GLN A 313 -22.35 -2.95 18.43
CA GLN A 313 -22.37 -3.47 17.06
C GLN A 313 -21.10 -4.27 16.75
N ILE A 314 -19.91 -3.79 17.15
CA ILE A 314 -18.65 -4.52 17.01
C ILE A 314 -18.74 -5.88 17.70
N LYS A 315 -19.16 -5.91 18.98
CA LYS A 315 -19.37 -7.15 19.74
C LYS A 315 -20.33 -8.11 19.03
N ASN A 316 -21.47 -7.61 18.57
CA ASN A 316 -22.47 -8.43 17.89
C ASN A 316 -21.93 -8.98 16.55
N LYS A 317 -21.23 -8.16 15.75
CA LYS A 317 -20.65 -8.58 14.47
C LYS A 317 -19.58 -9.66 14.65
N ILE A 318 -18.65 -9.49 15.60
CA ILE A 318 -17.62 -10.50 15.90
C ILE A 318 -18.25 -11.81 16.38
N ASN A 319 -19.18 -11.73 17.33
CA ASN A 319 -19.79 -12.94 17.89
C ASN A 319 -20.63 -13.71 16.85
N LYS A 320 -21.37 -12.99 16.00
CA LYS A 320 -22.34 -13.59 15.09
C LYS A 320 -21.76 -13.98 13.73
N PHE A 321 -20.84 -13.19 13.19
CA PHE A 321 -20.39 -13.31 11.81
C PHE A 321 -18.92 -13.68 11.65
N ALA A 322 -18.07 -13.51 12.70
CA ALA A 322 -16.67 -13.89 12.59
C ALA A 322 -16.54 -15.41 12.50
N PHE A 323 -16.00 -15.88 11.38
CA PHE A 323 -15.67 -17.28 11.16
C PHE A 323 -14.73 -17.78 12.26
N SER A 324 -14.99 -18.99 12.76
CA SER A 324 -14.23 -19.59 13.83
C SER A 324 -13.43 -20.79 13.34
N GLY A 325 -12.17 -20.86 13.75
CA GLY A 325 -11.33 -22.05 13.61
C GLY A 325 -11.49 -23.07 14.74
N GLY A 326 -12.48 -22.91 15.62
CA GLY A 326 -12.77 -23.82 16.73
C GLY A 326 -13.43 -25.13 16.30
N ARG A 327 -13.75 -25.98 17.29
CA ARG A 327 -14.44 -27.25 17.08
C ARG A 327 -15.92 -27.10 17.45
N GLU A 328 -16.71 -28.11 17.08
CA GLU A 328 -18.17 -28.09 17.32
C GLU A 328 -18.52 -28.18 18.78
N THR A 329 -17.78 -29.01 19.57
CA THR A 329 -18.01 -29.17 20.99
C THR A 329 -16.85 -28.63 21.83
N LEU A 330 -17.16 -28.31 23.11
CA LEU A 330 -16.18 -27.86 24.09
C LEU A 330 -15.10 -28.93 24.33
N GLU A 331 -15.53 -30.18 24.49
CA GLU A 331 -14.66 -31.32 24.76
C GLU A 331 -13.70 -31.53 23.58
N GLU A 332 -14.23 -31.51 22.36
CA GLU A 332 -13.43 -31.66 21.16
C GLU A 332 -12.43 -30.51 20.97
N HIS A 333 -12.84 -29.28 21.30
CA HIS A 333 -11.94 -28.13 21.27
C HIS A 333 -10.83 -28.24 22.31
N ARG A 334 -11.14 -28.71 23.53
CA ARG A 334 -10.15 -28.94 24.60
C ARG A 334 -9.16 -30.05 24.25
N GLU A 335 -9.60 -31.09 23.52
CA GLU A 335 -8.77 -32.23 23.13
C GLU A 335 -7.90 -31.94 21.89
N LYS A 336 -8.49 -31.33 20.84
CA LYS A 336 -7.84 -31.21 19.52
C LYS A 336 -7.35 -29.77 19.22
N GLY A 337 -7.73 -28.81 20.03
CA GLY A 337 -7.45 -27.40 19.82
C GLY A 337 -8.19 -26.77 18.65
N GLY A 338 -8.12 -25.44 18.55
CA GLY A 338 -8.59 -24.67 17.40
C GLY A 338 -7.52 -24.45 16.34
N ASN A 339 -7.93 -23.91 15.21
CA ASN A 339 -7.01 -23.47 14.15
C ASN A 339 -6.98 -21.93 14.09
N PRO A 340 -5.97 -21.27 14.69
CA PRO A 340 -5.86 -19.81 14.68
C PRO A 340 -5.60 -19.24 13.29
N ASP A 341 -5.01 -20.00 12.37
CA ASP A 341 -4.64 -19.51 11.03
C ASP A 341 -5.85 -19.17 10.15
N VAL A 342 -7.02 -19.76 10.46
CA VAL A 342 -8.28 -19.51 9.75
C VAL A 342 -9.31 -18.76 10.62
N ASP A 343 -9.07 -18.61 11.94
CA ASP A 343 -9.96 -17.93 12.85
C ASP A 343 -9.87 -16.42 12.68
N VAL A 344 -10.98 -15.79 12.29
CA VAL A 344 -11.03 -14.36 12.00
C VAL A 344 -10.75 -13.50 13.23
N ALA A 345 -11.13 -13.94 14.43
CA ALA A 345 -10.82 -13.19 15.65
C ALA A 345 -9.30 -13.17 15.90
N TYR A 346 -8.59 -14.29 15.67
CA TYR A 346 -7.13 -14.32 15.75
C TYR A 346 -6.49 -13.49 14.64
N ILE A 347 -6.96 -13.63 13.39
CA ILE A 347 -6.46 -12.82 12.26
C ILE A 347 -6.56 -11.33 12.58
N TYR A 348 -7.67 -10.86 13.18
CA TYR A 348 -7.81 -9.46 13.56
C TYR A 348 -6.82 -9.07 14.67
N LEU A 349 -6.58 -9.94 15.65
CA LEU A 349 -5.54 -9.69 16.65
C LEU A 349 -4.15 -9.53 16.04
N THR A 350 -3.83 -10.18 14.93
CA THR A 350 -2.54 -9.96 14.23
C THR A 350 -2.36 -8.52 13.75
N TYR A 351 -3.45 -7.78 13.52
CA TYR A 351 -3.41 -6.36 13.14
C TYR A 351 -3.47 -5.43 14.34
N PHE A 352 -4.26 -5.75 15.39
CA PHE A 352 -4.66 -4.80 16.42
C PHE A 352 -4.07 -5.07 17.81
N GLU A 353 -3.47 -6.24 18.07
CA GLU A 353 -2.68 -6.47 19.28
C GLU A 353 -1.26 -5.94 19.09
N ASP A 354 -0.79 -5.10 20.00
CA ASP A 354 0.54 -4.47 19.90
C ASP A 354 1.67 -5.39 20.37
N ASP A 355 1.39 -6.25 21.34
CA ASP A 355 2.36 -7.13 21.99
C ASP A 355 2.53 -8.44 21.22
N ASP A 356 3.73 -8.66 20.66
CA ASP A 356 4.05 -9.85 19.88
C ASP A 356 4.09 -11.12 20.76
N GLU A 357 4.53 -11.03 22.02
CA GLU A 357 4.60 -12.18 22.96
C GLU A 357 3.19 -12.60 23.39
N LYS A 358 2.35 -11.62 23.72
CA LYS A 358 0.93 -11.85 24.03
C LYS A 358 0.20 -12.47 22.84
N LEU A 359 0.44 -11.98 21.63
CA LEU A 359 -0.16 -12.53 20.40
C LEU A 359 0.26 -13.98 20.18
N GLN A 360 1.55 -14.30 20.37
CA GLN A 360 2.06 -15.67 20.27
C GLN A 360 1.42 -16.59 21.33
N LYS A 361 1.32 -16.10 22.55
CA LYS A 361 0.65 -16.87 23.63
C LYS A 361 -0.81 -17.17 23.29
N ILE A 362 -1.54 -16.21 22.73
CA ILE A 362 -2.93 -16.41 22.28
C ILE A 362 -2.98 -17.48 21.18
N TYR A 363 -2.04 -17.48 20.25
CA TYR A 363 -1.91 -18.51 19.22
C TYR A 363 -1.76 -19.90 19.81
N ASP A 364 -0.77 -20.06 20.71
CA ASP A 364 -0.45 -21.34 21.33
C ASP A 364 -1.60 -21.85 22.22
N ASP A 365 -2.21 -20.99 23.01
CA ASP A 365 -3.33 -21.33 23.87
C ASP A 365 -4.58 -21.75 23.07
N TYR A 366 -4.86 -21.10 21.92
CA TYR A 366 -5.97 -21.47 21.05
C TYR A 366 -5.69 -22.77 20.32
N LYS A 367 -4.48 -22.95 19.84
CA LYS A 367 -4.05 -24.16 19.14
C LYS A 367 -3.99 -25.39 20.02
N SER A 368 -3.71 -25.22 21.31
CA SER A 368 -3.72 -26.30 22.30
C SER A 368 -5.10 -26.61 22.86
N GLY A 369 -6.12 -25.75 22.60
CA GLY A 369 -7.45 -25.88 23.18
C GLY A 369 -7.59 -25.33 24.59
N SER A 370 -6.54 -24.71 25.16
CA SER A 370 -6.60 -24.04 26.47
C SER A 370 -7.40 -22.73 26.43
N LEU A 371 -7.39 -22.01 25.30
CA LEU A 371 -8.23 -20.82 25.05
C LEU A 371 -9.43 -21.22 24.18
N LEU A 372 -10.63 -20.87 24.62
CA LEU A 372 -11.85 -21.19 23.90
C LEU A 372 -12.19 -20.11 22.85
N THR A 373 -12.99 -20.48 21.83
CA THR A 373 -13.44 -19.57 20.77
C THR A 373 -14.14 -18.31 21.31
N GLY A 374 -14.97 -18.45 22.32
CA GLY A 374 -15.65 -17.30 22.95
C GLY A 374 -14.68 -16.34 23.64
N GLU A 375 -13.63 -16.88 24.26
CA GLU A 375 -12.56 -16.10 24.90
C GLU A 375 -11.69 -15.39 23.85
N LEU A 376 -11.31 -16.09 22.75
CA LEU A 376 -10.58 -15.50 21.63
C LEU A 376 -11.38 -14.34 21.00
N LYS A 377 -12.68 -14.52 20.73
CA LYS A 377 -13.57 -13.45 20.24
C LYS A 377 -13.65 -12.27 21.20
N LYS A 378 -13.65 -12.53 22.50
CA LYS A 378 -13.64 -11.47 23.53
C LYS A 378 -12.35 -10.64 23.44
N LEU A 379 -11.19 -11.29 23.32
CA LEU A 379 -9.89 -10.58 23.15
C LEU A 379 -9.89 -9.71 21.88
N ALA A 380 -10.41 -10.21 20.76
CA ALA A 380 -10.53 -9.42 19.53
C ALA A 380 -11.46 -8.21 19.70
N ILE A 381 -12.61 -8.37 20.39
CA ILE A 381 -13.52 -7.27 20.68
C ILE A 381 -12.84 -6.20 21.55
N GLU A 382 -12.12 -6.61 22.59
CA GLU A 382 -11.38 -5.73 23.50
C GLU A 382 -10.27 -4.96 22.78
N ALA A 383 -9.62 -5.55 21.78
CA ALA A 383 -8.62 -4.88 20.94
C ALA A 383 -9.24 -3.88 19.96
N LEU A 384 -10.40 -4.18 19.37
CA LEU A 384 -11.03 -3.39 18.32
C LEU A 384 -11.82 -2.19 18.82
N GLN A 385 -12.55 -2.35 19.95
CA GLN A 385 -13.42 -1.29 20.45
C GLN A 385 -12.69 0.03 20.74
N PRO A 386 -11.52 0.05 21.41
CA PRO A 386 -10.78 1.29 21.66
C PRO A 386 -10.30 1.97 20.38
N VAL A 387 -9.90 1.20 19.36
CA VAL A 387 -9.46 1.73 18.07
C VAL A 387 -10.57 2.53 17.40
N VAL A 388 -11.76 1.92 17.30
CA VAL A 388 -12.94 2.57 16.68
C VAL A 388 -13.43 3.74 17.53
N GLN A 389 -13.45 3.62 18.86
CA GLN A 389 -13.85 4.71 19.75
C GLN A 389 -12.91 5.92 19.63
N THR A 390 -11.60 5.71 19.69
CA THR A 390 -10.60 6.78 19.53
C THR A 390 -10.74 7.49 18.19
N PHE A 391 -10.97 6.72 17.13
CA PHE A 391 -11.25 7.29 15.80
C PHE A 391 -12.50 8.18 15.83
N GLN A 392 -13.62 7.70 16.41
CA GLN A 392 -14.88 8.46 16.47
C GLN A 392 -14.74 9.75 17.27
N GLU A 393 -13.98 9.73 18.35
CA GLU A 393 -13.67 10.93 19.14
C GLU A 393 -12.90 11.96 18.33
N ARG A 394 -11.84 11.53 17.62
CA ARG A 394 -11.06 12.40 16.72
C ARG A 394 -11.91 12.93 15.56
N ARG A 395 -12.76 12.08 14.99
CA ARG A 395 -13.66 12.43 13.89
C ARG A 395 -14.61 13.58 14.24
N LYS A 396 -15.12 13.63 15.46
CA LYS A 396 -15.98 14.72 15.95
C LYS A 396 -15.27 16.07 15.99
N ALA A 397 -13.96 16.09 16.14
CA ALA A 397 -13.16 17.31 16.18
C ALA A 397 -12.81 17.85 14.77
N VAL A 398 -13.14 17.13 13.68
CA VAL A 398 -12.87 17.57 12.32
C VAL A 398 -13.97 18.51 11.85
N THR A 399 -13.76 19.81 12.04
CA THR A 399 -14.66 20.88 11.55
C THR A 399 -14.42 21.16 10.06
N ASP A 400 -15.23 22.05 9.46
CA ASP A 400 -15.03 22.48 8.07
C ASP A 400 -13.72 23.25 7.89
N GLU A 401 -13.31 24.04 8.86
CA GLU A 401 -12.05 24.77 8.84
C GLU A 401 -10.85 23.81 8.91
N VAL A 402 -10.95 22.76 9.71
CA VAL A 402 -9.93 21.69 9.77
C VAL A 402 -9.86 20.98 8.43
N LEU A 403 -11.00 20.58 7.85
CA LEU A 403 -11.06 19.94 6.54
C LEU A 403 -10.42 20.85 5.47
N GLU A 404 -10.79 22.12 5.40
CA GLU A 404 -10.23 23.09 4.44
C GLU A 404 -8.71 23.23 4.60
N SER A 405 -8.20 23.24 5.84
CA SER A 405 -6.76 23.34 6.11
C SER A 405 -5.93 22.20 5.49
N TYR A 406 -6.50 20.98 5.38
CA TYR A 406 -5.84 19.86 4.70
C TYR A 406 -6.01 19.91 3.18
N MET A 407 -7.14 20.42 2.69
CA MET A 407 -7.49 20.41 1.27
C MET A 407 -6.96 21.61 0.49
N LYS A 408 -6.66 22.71 1.16
CA LYS A 408 -6.09 23.89 0.50
C LYS A 408 -4.66 23.61 0.02
N PRO A 409 -4.34 23.77 -1.28
CA PRO A 409 -2.96 23.70 -1.76
C PRO A 409 -2.07 24.72 -1.04
N ARG A 410 -0.97 24.26 -0.48
CA ARG A 410 0.00 25.08 0.25
C ARG A 410 1.33 24.36 0.33
N ARG A 411 2.40 25.10 0.60
CA ARG A 411 3.70 24.49 0.86
C ARG A 411 3.64 23.57 2.07
N LEU A 412 4.11 22.34 1.89
CA LEU A 412 4.22 21.32 2.96
C LEU A 412 5.61 21.36 3.59
N GLN A 413 5.66 21.00 4.87
CA GLN A 413 6.92 20.88 5.60
C GLN A 413 7.58 19.52 5.28
N TRP A 414 8.89 19.55 5.19
CA TRP A 414 9.73 18.36 5.05
C TRP A 414 10.86 18.42 6.07
N GLY A 415 10.95 17.45 6.96
CA GLY A 415 12.02 17.29 7.94
C GLY A 415 13.06 16.29 7.46
N GLY A 416 12.62 15.11 7.06
CA GLY A 416 13.49 14.03 6.60
C GLY A 416 14.42 13.50 7.69
N ASN A 417 15.59 13.01 7.27
CA ASN A 417 16.59 12.51 8.22
C ASN A 417 17.29 13.66 8.94
N PRO A 418 17.23 13.73 10.29
CA PRO A 418 17.89 14.80 11.05
C PRO A 418 19.43 14.67 11.06
N ASN A 419 19.98 13.49 10.73
CA ASN A 419 21.42 13.20 10.74
C ASN A 419 21.83 12.48 9.43
N PRO A 420 21.76 13.14 8.26
CA PRO A 420 22.04 12.49 6.99
C PRO A 420 23.54 12.16 6.86
N LYS A 421 23.83 10.98 6.31
CA LYS A 421 25.20 10.59 5.97
C LYS A 421 25.63 11.26 4.66
N PRO A 422 26.89 11.70 4.54
CA PRO A 422 27.44 12.16 3.26
C PRO A 422 27.36 11.04 2.22
N LYS A 423 27.13 11.43 0.95
CA LYS A 423 27.27 10.47 -0.15
C LYS A 423 28.75 10.14 -0.34
N GLU A 424 29.09 8.87 -0.40
CA GLU A 424 30.42 8.43 -0.79
C GLU A 424 30.68 8.83 -2.26
N ASP A 425 31.76 9.59 -2.49
CA ASP A 425 32.15 9.97 -3.84
C ASP A 425 32.63 8.75 -4.61
N LYS A 426 31.77 8.14 -5.42
CA LYS A 426 32.12 7.00 -6.31
C LYS A 426 33.34 7.25 -7.20
N LYS A 427 33.80 8.50 -7.31
CA LYS A 427 35.04 8.85 -8.01
C LYS A 427 36.31 8.45 -7.26
N LYS A 428 36.27 8.35 -5.92
CA LYS A 428 37.44 7.90 -5.14
C LYS A 428 37.66 6.41 -5.22
N GLU A 429 36.61 5.59 -5.17
CA GLU A 429 36.74 4.13 -5.30
C GLU A 429 37.22 3.68 -6.69
N ALA A 430 36.87 4.42 -7.76
CA ALA A 430 37.36 4.13 -9.11
C ALA A 430 38.83 4.53 -9.32
N ALA A 431 39.36 5.45 -8.51
CA ALA A 431 40.77 5.85 -8.55
C ALA A 431 41.67 4.88 -7.77
N GLU A 432 41.17 4.26 -6.69
CA GLU A 432 41.90 3.29 -5.88
C GLU A 432 41.95 1.87 -6.49
N LYS A 433 41.10 1.57 -7.48
CA LYS A 433 41.04 0.28 -8.16
C LYS A 433 41.74 0.26 -9.55
N LYS A 434 42.58 1.23 -9.89
CA LYS A 434 43.43 1.09 -11.08
C LYS A 434 44.57 0.13 -10.75
N PRO A 435 44.72 -1.00 -11.48
CA PRO A 435 45.88 -1.87 -11.32
C PRO A 435 47.15 -1.11 -11.72
N GLU A 436 48.20 -1.25 -10.91
CA GLU A 436 49.57 -0.86 -11.33
C GLU A 436 49.89 -1.49 -12.69
N GLU A 437 50.08 -0.65 -13.71
CA GLU A 437 50.63 -1.09 -14.96
C GLU A 437 52.05 -1.60 -14.73
N LYS A 438 52.23 -2.93 -14.83
CA LYS A 438 53.56 -3.53 -14.93
C LYS A 438 54.25 -2.92 -16.18
N LYS A 439 55.32 -2.16 -15.88
CA LYS A 439 56.28 -1.77 -16.90
C LYS A 439 56.86 -3.04 -17.52
N THR A 440 56.42 -3.39 -18.73
CA THR A 440 57.09 -4.38 -19.60
C THR A 440 58.25 -3.65 -20.30
N GLU A 441 59.47 -3.98 -19.87
CA GLU A 441 60.69 -3.60 -20.61
C GLU A 441 60.64 -4.21 -22.01
N LEU A 442 60.83 -3.35 -23.02
CA LEU A 442 61.02 -3.75 -24.42
C LEU A 442 62.44 -4.32 -24.57
N PRO A 443 62.64 -5.47 -25.23
CA PRO A 443 63.96 -5.92 -25.60
C PRO A 443 64.57 -5.09 -26.73
N ASP A 444 65.80 -4.70 -26.51
CA ASP A 444 66.69 -4.00 -27.43
C ASP A 444 66.84 -4.80 -28.73
N ARG A 445 66.59 -4.18 -29.89
CA ARG A 445 66.86 -4.70 -31.21
C ARG A 445 67.87 -3.78 -31.88
N THR A 446 69.14 -4.04 -31.61
CA THR A 446 70.25 -3.60 -32.51
C THR A 446 70.97 -4.82 -32.99
N ALA A 447 71.31 -4.72 -34.32
CA ALA A 447 72.10 -5.61 -35.21
C ALA A 447 71.35 -6.83 -35.76
N GLU A 448 71.17 -6.99 -37.06
CA GLU A 448 72.18 -7.10 -38.05
C GLU A 448 71.69 -6.80 -39.45
N LYS A 449 72.51 -6.02 -40.21
CA LYS A 449 72.52 -5.98 -41.66
C LYS A 449 73.44 -7.08 -42.14
N SER A 450 73.09 -7.76 -43.25
CA SER A 450 73.86 -8.17 -44.39
C SER A 450 73.51 -9.59 -44.89
N ALA A 451 72.96 -9.69 -46.01
CA ALA A 451 73.27 -10.36 -47.24
C ALA A 451 71.95 -10.57 -48.02
#